data_c10de34b7c65c879384b7dbf7e96e577
#
_entry.id   c10de34b7c65c879384b7dbf7e96e577
#
_cell.length_a   1.000
_cell.length_b   1.000
_cell.length_c   1.000
_cell.angle_alpha   90.00
_cell.angle_beta   90.00
_cell.angle_gamma   90.00
#
_symmetry.space_group_name_H-M   'P 1'
#
loop_
_entity.id
_entity.type
_entity.pdbx_description
1 polymer ?
#
loop_
_entity_poly.entity_id
_entity_poly.type
_entity_poly.pdbx_seq_one_letter_code
_entity_poly.pdbx_strand_id
1 'polypeptide(L)'
;MEIIISNNANKPIYEQITSQIKAMIMSGELQSGDAIPSMRALAKSIHVSVITVQKAYEDLQRDGFIETTVGRGSFVSAQNKEFYQEEQQRIAEEHLQLSLIHI
;
A
#
# COMPACT_ATOMS: atom_id res chain seq x y z
N MET A 1 3.57 -6.22 10.75
CA MET A 1 2.66 -5.34 10.01
C MET A 1 1.28 -5.46 10.61
N GLU A 2 0.70 -4.35 10.92
CA GLU A 2 -0.60 -4.36 11.56
C GLU A 2 -1.58 -3.51 10.78
N ILE A 3 -2.70 -4.12 10.40
CA ILE A 3 -3.73 -3.45 9.63
C ILE A 3 -4.99 -3.39 10.48
N ILE A 4 -5.56 -2.20 10.59
CA ILE A 4 -6.78 -1.99 11.37
C ILE A 4 -7.90 -1.63 10.43
N ILE A 5 -8.97 -2.41 10.46
CA ILE A 5 -10.10 -2.23 9.57
C ILE A 5 -11.26 -1.65 10.34
N SER A 6 -11.88 -0.62 9.80
CA SER A 6 -13.04 0.00 10.41
C SER A 6 -14.23 -0.15 9.49
N ASN A 7 -15.32 -0.70 10.02
CA ASN A 7 -16.55 -0.83 9.26
C ASN A 7 -17.29 0.48 9.16
N ASN A 8 -16.91 1.46 9.97
CA ASN A 8 -17.56 2.76 9.97
C ASN A 8 -16.86 3.77 9.10
N ALA A 9 -15.75 3.39 8.49
CA ALA A 9 -15.01 4.30 7.64
C ALA A 9 -15.75 4.43 6.31
N ASN A 10 -15.53 5.56 5.65
CA ASN A 10 -16.16 5.81 4.36
C ASN A 10 -15.44 5.13 3.22
N LYS A 11 -14.38 4.41 3.50
CA LYS A 11 -13.58 3.75 2.47
C LYS A 11 -13.90 2.28 2.40
N PRO A 12 -13.91 1.70 1.20
CA PRO A 12 -13.99 0.25 1.07
C PRO A 12 -12.84 -0.42 1.83
N ILE A 13 -13.06 -1.66 2.23
CA ILE A 13 -12.06 -2.36 3.02
C ILE A 13 -10.74 -2.49 2.26
N TYR A 14 -10.80 -2.81 0.96
CA TYR A 14 -9.55 -2.98 0.22
C TYR A 14 -8.75 -1.68 0.18
N GLU A 15 -9.44 -0.55 0.16
CA GLU A 15 -8.78 0.74 0.15
C GLU A 15 -8.14 1.04 1.49
N GLN A 16 -8.77 0.62 2.56
CA GLN A 16 -8.16 0.77 3.89
C GLN A 16 -6.88 -0.03 3.97
N ILE A 17 -6.86 -1.21 3.36
CA ILE A 17 -5.66 -2.03 3.35
C ILE A 17 -4.54 -1.36 2.55
N THR A 18 -4.85 -0.91 1.34
CA THR A 18 -3.83 -0.29 0.50
C THR A 18 -3.28 0.98 1.14
N SER A 19 -4.17 1.80 1.70
CA SER A 19 -3.74 3.05 2.32
C SER A 19 -2.79 2.82 3.47
N GLN A 20 -3.10 1.83 4.30
CA GLN A 20 -2.26 1.57 5.46
C GLN A 20 -0.91 1.00 5.08
N ILE A 21 -0.90 0.10 4.09
CA ILE A 21 0.37 -0.47 3.65
C ILE A 21 1.24 0.61 3.00
N LYS A 22 0.64 1.46 2.17
CA LYS A 22 1.39 2.55 1.57
C LYS A 22 1.97 3.47 2.63
N ALA A 23 1.19 3.77 3.65
CA ALA A 23 1.66 4.64 4.71
C ALA A 23 2.83 4.02 5.46
N MET A 24 2.77 2.71 5.70
CA MET A 24 3.86 2.03 6.39
C MET A 24 5.14 2.04 5.57
N ILE A 25 5.00 1.88 4.25
CA ILE A 25 6.16 1.89 3.38
C ILE A 25 6.75 3.29 3.31
N MET A 26 5.91 4.29 3.19
CA MET A 26 6.39 5.66 3.08
C MET A 26 7.00 6.18 4.36
N SER A 27 6.51 5.71 5.49
CA SER A 27 7.05 6.13 6.78
C SER A 27 8.33 5.40 7.15
N GLY A 28 8.67 4.34 6.42
CA GLY A 28 9.85 3.55 6.73
C GLY A 28 9.59 2.40 7.67
N GLU A 29 8.35 2.25 8.13
CA GLU A 29 8.00 1.12 8.99
C GLU A 29 8.19 -0.19 8.25
N LEU A 30 7.82 -0.22 6.97
CA LEU A 30 8.13 -1.32 6.08
C LEU A 30 9.18 -0.85 5.10
N GLN A 31 10.28 -1.60 5.02
CA GLN A 31 11.40 -1.21 4.18
C GLN A 31 11.48 -2.11 2.96
N SER A 32 12.21 -1.64 1.96
CA SER A 32 12.41 -2.41 0.73
C SER A 32 12.89 -3.80 1.06
N GLY A 33 12.25 -4.79 0.46
CA GLY A 33 12.65 -6.18 0.68
C GLY A 33 11.98 -6.85 1.85
N ASP A 34 11.28 -6.09 2.69
CA ASP A 34 10.57 -6.69 3.82
C ASP A 34 9.46 -7.58 3.30
N ALA A 35 9.33 -8.75 3.90
CA ALA A 35 8.24 -9.64 3.55
C ALA A 35 6.94 -9.14 4.17
N ILE A 36 5.85 -9.25 3.41
CA ILE A 36 4.53 -8.96 3.94
C ILE A 36 3.72 -10.24 3.97
N PRO A 37 2.69 -10.31 4.80
CA PRO A 37 1.93 -11.55 4.92
C PRO A 37 1.34 -11.99 3.59
N SER A 38 1.13 -13.28 3.46
CA SER A 38 0.41 -13.79 2.29
C SER A 38 -1.02 -13.27 2.33
N MET A 39 -1.67 -13.29 1.18
CA MET A 39 -3.05 -12.80 1.10
C MET A 39 -3.94 -13.57 2.07
N ARG A 40 -3.75 -14.88 2.17
CA ARG A 40 -4.56 -15.68 3.08
C ARG A 40 -4.28 -15.36 4.53
N ALA A 41 -3.00 -15.18 4.86
CA ALA A 41 -2.64 -14.88 6.23
C ALA A 41 -3.21 -13.55 6.65
N LEU A 42 -3.12 -12.55 5.80
CA LEU A 42 -3.65 -11.24 6.13
C LEU A 42 -5.17 -11.28 6.23
N ALA A 43 -5.81 -11.96 5.27
CA ALA A 43 -7.27 -12.06 5.29
C ALA A 43 -7.76 -12.68 6.58
N LYS A 44 -7.08 -13.72 7.03
CA LYS A 44 -7.44 -14.39 8.27
C LYS A 44 -7.21 -13.47 9.47
N SER A 45 -6.11 -12.77 9.44
CA SER A 45 -5.71 -11.90 10.55
C SER A 45 -6.70 -10.77 10.76
N ILE A 46 -7.22 -10.19 9.68
CA ILE A 46 -8.13 -9.04 9.82
C ILE A 46 -9.58 -9.40 9.51
N HIS A 47 -9.85 -10.70 9.36
CA HIS A 47 -11.23 -11.20 9.22
C HIS A 47 -11.95 -10.63 8.01
N VAL A 48 -11.28 -10.65 6.87
CA VAL A 48 -11.90 -10.24 5.60
C VAL A 48 -11.68 -11.35 4.59
N SER A 49 -12.35 -11.23 3.44
CA SER A 49 -12.21 -12.25 2.41
C SER A 49 -10.85 -12.14 1.73
N VAL A 50 -10.37 -13.27 1.23
CA VAL A 50 -9.12 -13.30 0.49
C VAL A 50 -9.25 -12.44 -0.77
N ILE A 51 -10.43 -12.43 -1.38
CA ILE A 51 -10.64 -11.64 -2.59
C ILE A 51 -10.41 -10.16 -2.33
N THR A 52 -10.85 -9.67 -1.17
CA THR A 52 -10.64 -8.28 -0.79
C THR A 52 -9.15 -7.98 -0.65
N VAL A 53 -8.42 -8.87 0.02
CA VAL A 53 -6.99 -8.69 0.17
C VAL A 53 -6.29 -8.77 -1.16
N GLN A 54 -6.74 -9.69 -2.02
CA GLN A 54 -6.16 -9.84 -3.34
C GLN A 54 -6.27 -8.54 -4.13
N LYS A 55 -7.44 -7.92 -4.08
CA LYS A 55 -7.63 -6.66 -4.78
C LYS A 55 -6.66 -5.59 -4.26
N ALA A 56 -6.50 -5.54 -2.96
CA ALA A 56 -5.58 -4.57 -2.36
C ALA A 56 -4.15 -4.83 -2.80
N TYR A 57 -3.73 -6.09 -2.79
CA TYR A 57 -2.37 -6.42 -3.19
C TYR A 57 -2.15 -6.16 -4.67
N GLU A 58 -3.15 -6.41 -5.50
CA GLU A 58 -3.02 -6.11 -6.92
C GLU A 58 -2.85 -4.62 -7.16
N ASP A 59 -3.58 -3.80 -6.42
CA ASP A 59 -3.42 -2.36 -6.53
C ASP A 59 -2.03 -1.93 -6.11
N LEU A 60 -1.52 -2.50 -5.02
CA LEU A 60 -0.19 -2.16 -4.55
C LEU A 60 0.89 -2.60 -5.53
N GLN A 61 0.71 -3.76 -6.15
CA GLN A 61 1.66 -4.22 -7.17
C GLN A 61 1.65 -3.30 -8.38
N ARG A 62 0.45 -2.95 -8.84
CA ARG A 62 0.33 -2.08 -9.99
C ARG A 62 1.02 -0.74 -9.76
N ASP A 63 0.90 -0.25 -8.54
CA ASP A 63 1.49 1.03 -8.19
C ASP A 63 2.96 0.94 -7.80
N GLY A 64 3.52 -0.27 -7.79
CA GLY A 64 4.95 -0.44 -7.56
C GLY A 64 5.36 -0.50 -6.11
N PHE A 65 4.43 -0.61 -5.18
CA PHE A 65 4.76 -0.66 -3.77
C PHE A 65 5.20 -2.04 -3.31
N ILE A 66 4.66 -3.09 -3.89
CA ILE A 66 5.03 -4.45 -3.51
C ILE A 66 5.27 -5.29 -4.75
N GLU A 67 5.95 -6.41 -4.55
CA GLU A 67 6.18 -7.40 -5.60
C GLU A 67 5.77 -8.75 -5.07
N THR A 68 5.23 -9.57 -5.95
CA THR A 68 4.87 -10.94 -5.60
C THR A 68 5.68 -11.89 -6.48
N THR A 69 6.33 -12.85 -5.83
CA THR A 69 7.13 -13.85 -6.52
C THR A 69 6.53 -15.21 -6.25
N VAL A 70 6.32 -15.97 -7.30
CA VAL A 70 5.77 -17.32 -7.16
C VAL A 70 6.71 -18.14 -6.29
N GLY A 71 6.14 -18.75 -5.26
CA GLY A 71 6.90 -19.59 -4.37
C GLY A 71 7.60 -18.88 -3.24
N ARG A 72 7.67 -17.55 -3.29
CA ARG A 72 8.37 -16.79 -2.25
C ARG A 72 7.47 -15.83 -1.50
N GLY A 73 6.33 -15.49 -2.09
CA GLY A 73 5.38 -14.61 -1.43
C GLY A 73 5.50 -13.17 -1.89
N SER A 74 5.03 -12.27 -1.04
CA SER A 74 4.99 -10.86 -1.37
C SER A 74 5.97 -10.09 -0.52
N PHE A 75 6.59 -9.10 -1.10
CA PHE A 75 7.58 -8.27 -0.43
C PHE A 75 7.36 -6.81 -0.78
N VAL A 76 7.82 -5.93 0.11
CA VAL A 76 7.92 -4.53 -0.26
C VAL A 76 8.88 -4.42 -1.42
N SER A 77 8.47 -3.72 -2.45
CA SER A 77 9.27 -3.61 -3.65
C SER A 77 10.64 -3.04 -3.34
N ALA A 78 11.65 -3.57 -4.02
CA ALA A 78 12.99 -3.00 -3.95
C ALA A 78 13.03 -1.70 -4.71
N GLN A 79 11.90 -1.07 -4.85
CA GLN A 79 11.72 0.11 -5.61
C GLN A 79 12.56 1.22 -5.05
N ASN A 80 12.99 2.03 -5.92
CA ASN A 80 13.90 3.08 -5.57
C ASN A 80 13.16 4.24 -4.91
N LYS A 81 13.95 5.13 -4.38
CA LYS A 81 13.41 6.29 -3.71
C LYS A 81 12.67 7.22 -4.64
N GLU A 82 13.03 7.20 -5.91
CA GLU A 82 12.40 8.09 -6.88
C GLU A 82 10.90 7.86 -6.94
N PHE A 83 10.50 6.59 -6.93
CA PHE A 83 9.08 6.28 -7.00
C PHE A 83 8.34 6.85 -5.80
N TYR A 84 8.90 6.66 -4.61
CA TYR A 84 8.25 7.18 -3.40
C TYR A 84 8.23 8.69 -3.38
N GLN A 85 9.29 9.30 -3.87
CA GLN A 85 9.33 10.75 -3.92
C GLN A 85 8.29 11.30 -4.88
N GLU A 86 8.09 10.63 -6.01
CA GLU A 86 7.07 11.04 -6.96
C GLU A 86 5.68 10.96 -6.34
N GLU A 87 5.43 9.89 -5.62
CA GLU A 87 4.13 9.74 -4.99
C GLU A 87 3.89 10.83 -3.96
N GLN A 88 4.90 11.14 -3.17
CA GLN A 88 4.78 12.20 -2.18
C GLN A 88 4.61 13.57 -2.83
N GLN A 89 5.33 13.79 -3.91
CA GLN A 89 5.19 15.04 -4.63
C GLN A 89 3.79 15.21 -5.20
N ARG A 90 3.26 14.15 -5.75
CA ARG A 90 1.93 14.22 -6.32
C ARG A 90 0.90 14.57 -5.25
N ILE A 91 1.01 13.97 -4.10
CA ILE A 91 0.09 14.26 -3.00
C ILE A 91 0.24 15.71 -2.57
N ALA A 92 1.47 16.17 -2.45
CA ALA A 92 1.71 17.56 -2.05
C ALA A 92 1.17 18.52 -3.08
N GLU A 93 1.34 18.21 -4.34
CA GLU A 93 0.85 19.07 -5.40
C GLU A 93 -0.67 19.16 -5.37
N GLU A 94 -1.33 18.07 -5.07
CA GLU A 94 -2.77 18.10 -4.96
C GLU A 94 -3.22 19.02 -3.83
N HIS A 95 -2.49 18.99 -2.75
CA HIS A 95 -2.79 19.89 -1.63
C HIS A 95 -2.48 21.33 -1.96
N LEU A 96 -1.43 21.54 -2.72
CA LEU A 96 -0.97 22.89 -3.07
C LEU A 96 -1.33 23.26 -4.50
N GLN A 97 -2.24 22.54 -5.07
CA GLN A 97 -2.54 22.69 -6.48
C GLN A 97 -2.88 24.12 -6.85
N LEU A 98 -3.30 24.83 -5.94
CA LEU A 98 -3.62 26.21 -6.17
C LEU A 98 -2.38 27.01 -6.44
N SER A 99 -1.32 26.62 -5.92
CA SER A 99 -0.14 27.31 -6.24
C SER A 99 0.35 26.84 -7.59
N LEU A 100 0.20 26.44 -7.84
CA LEU A 100 0.81 26.41 -8.84
C LEU A 100 1.32 26.30 -9.55
N ILE A 101 1.11 25.95 -9.53
CA ILE A 101 1.52 25.76 -10.20
C ILE A 101 2.34 25.68 -10.64
N HIS A 102 2.65 25.41 -10.63
CA HIS A 102 3.48 25.25 -10.96
C HIS A 102 4.02 25.28 -11.47
N ILE A 103 4.06 25.45 -11.48
CA ILE A 103 4.64 25.39 -12.01
C ILE A 103 5.08 25.11 -12.24
#